data_96b19a89151a13382fa667deea7d84eb
#
_entry.id   96b19a89151a13382fa667deea7d84eb
#
_cell.length_a   1.000
_cell.length_b   1.000
_cell.length_c   1.000
_cell.angle_alpha   90.00
_cell.angle_beta   90.00
_cell.angle_gamma   90.00
#
_symmetry.space_group_name_H-M   'P 1'
#
loop_
_entity.id
_entity.type
_entity.pdbx_description
1 polymer ?
#
loop_
_entity_poly.entity_id
_entity_poly.type
_entity_poly.pdbx_seq_one_letter_code
_entity_poly.pdbx_strand_id
1 'polypeptide(L)'
;MSIPFISDDQIVIVGSGPTGTVAAWTLVKAGFKVTLLESGCSFPKSLHLRVRDREIRRPYALELRDHVAYPQFENLDDPLTRWFKAHLLGGLGSFWGGVVLRFSPEDFTEGESISERYRWPIGYADLEPCYSRVEHLIGVSGGKVSVPVLPACHVNHTLEVPPEFSDLAAAAQKLDRWLLPANHVYGKSTLFSQIPSPANIGVRLLGQLRRHKNFRLISNAHVTQLHLHQTKALVAGVEYLDRQSGELCFQSGRAVMLAAGQLGSTHILLNCSNGIINADGLIGRYLHDNMYAAYTYQIDRPPLKESLVSYLTRPDYSKAKPLQTTGFQVYAGALNQKPLANSKLRSNLGLGSPPPQDEGVPLLFACFGTQIPHDSRCVSLHPHAKDEYGLPLLRISTRQDSDDIATLDEGRRAVEALMEIAGWQFSSKSSAIEPPGTSVHFGGTVRMHTDPKLGVVNAVNAMHEIPNLFVIDASCFTTSVEKNPTLTAMAIAMRAADLLSQNSRSLGH
;
A
#
# COMPACT_ATOMS: atom_id res chain seq x y z
N MET A 1 19.44 4.53 -32.18
CA MET A 1 19.65 5.97 -31.94
C MET A 1 20.65 6.10 -30.80
N SER A 2 21.74 6.84 -30.95
CA SER A 2 22.67 7.14 -29.87
C SER A 2 22.00 8.13 -28.92
N ILE A 3 21.76 7.72 -27.66
CA ILE A 3 21.20 8.61 -26.63
C ILE A 3 22.28 9.63 -26.28
N PRO A 4 22.02 10.95 -26.43
CA PRO A 4 23.02 11.96 -26.11
C PRO A 4 23.34 11.95 -24.62
N PHE A 5 24.60 12.15 -24.27
CA PHE A 5 25.06 12.38 -22.89
C PHE A 5 24.46 13.69 -22.41
N ILE A 6 23.46 13.64 -21.53
CA ILE A 6 22.83 14.83 -20.97
C ILE A 6 23.32 14.95 -19.52
N SER A 7 24.01 16.05 -19.25
CA SER A 7 24.28 16.55 -17.90
C SER A 7 22.99 17.13 -17.32
N ASP A 8 22.02 16.28 -17.09
CA ASP A 8 20.71 16.71 -16.63
C ASP A 8 20.63 16.58 -15.12
N ASP A 9 20.48 17.69 -14.41
CA ASP A 9 20.27 17.72 -12.94
C ASP A 9 18.87 17.23 -12.54
N GLN A 10 18.16 16.59 -13.47
CA GLN A 10 16.78 16.22 -13.31
C GLN A 10 16.65 14.81 -12.72
N ILE A 11 15.79 14.68 -11.70
CA ILE A 11 15.34 13.39 -11.17
C ILE A 11 14.02 13.01 -11.84
N VAL A 12 13.95 11.79 -12.35
CA VAL A 12 12.72 11.23 -12.91
C VAL A 12 12.06 10.34 -11.88
N ILE A 13 10.77 10.57 -11.61
CA ILE A 13 9.96 9.72 -10.74
C ILE A 13 8.86 9.09 -11.59
N VAL A 14 8.67 7.78 -11.48
CA VAL A 14 7.64 7.02 -12.20
C VAL A 14 6.53 6.63 -11.25
N GLY A 15 5.35 7.20 -11.46
CA GLY A 15 4.15 6.96 -10.65
C GLY A 15 3.83 8.12 -9.69
N SER A 16 2.56 8.54 -9.70
CA SER A 16 2.02 9.65 -8.89
C SER A 16 1.27 9.19 -7.64
N GLY A 17 1.44 7.93 -7.25
CA GLY A 17 0.91 7.39 -6.01
C GLY A 17 1.47 8.09 -4.76
N PRO A 18 1.05 7.69 -3.55
CA PRO A 18 1.51 8.31 -2.30
C PRO A 18 3.04 8.37 -2.18
N THR A 19 3.75 7.30 -2.54
CA THR A 19 5.22 7.23 -2.44
C THR A 19 5.92 8.17 -3.42
N GLY A 20 5.51 8.14 -4.71
CA GLY A 20 6.11 8.99 -5.73
C GLY A 20 5.91 10.48 -5.47
N THR A 21 4.73 10.87 -4.99
CA THR A 21 4.44 12.27 -4.66
C THR A 21 5.14 12.75 -3.39
N VAL A 22 5.33 11.89 -2.39
CA VAL A 22 6.15 12.20 -1.20
C VAL A 22 7.62 12.37 -1.57
N ALA A 23 8.18 11.48 -2.40
CA ALA A 23 9.55 11.61 -2.90
C ALA A 23 9.72 12.90 -3.74
N ALA A 24 8.78 13.18 -4.66
CA ALA A 24 8.79 14.42 -5.45
C ALA A 24 8.75 15.66 -4.56
N TRP A 25 7.88 15.67 -3.55
CA TRP A 25 7.79 16.78 -2.59
C TRP A 25 9.10 16.98 -1.85
N THR A 26 9.72 15.91 -1.37
CA THR A 26 10.99 15.94 -0.64
C THR A 26 12.11 16.51 -1.50
N LEU A 27 12.29 16.01 -2.72
CA LEU A 27 13.34 16.46 -3.66
C LEU A 27 13.15 17.91 -4.12
N VAL A 28 11.92 18.28 -4.45
CA VAL A 28 11.58 19.66 -4.87
C VAL A 28 11.87 20.65 -3.73
N LYS A 29 11.54 20.30 -2.49
CA LYS A 29 11.89 21.11 -1.30
C LYS A 29 13.39 21.18 -1.04
N ALA A 30 14.14 20.14 -1.43
CA ALA A 30 15.60 20.15 -1.38
C ALA A 30 16.24 20.92 -2.54
N GLY A 31 15.46 21.45 -3.50
CA GLY A 31 15.92 22.29 -4.61
C GLY A 31 16.13 21.56 -5.94
N PHE A 32 15.90 20.24 -6.00
CA PHE A 32 16.09 19.44 -7.22
C PHE A 32 14.98 19.69 -8.25
N LYS A 33 15.37 19.61 -9.52
CA LYS A 33 14.39 19.52 -10.63
C LYS A 33 13.83 18.11 -10.69
N VAL A 34 12.51 17.98 -10.69
CA VAL A 34 11.81 16.70 -10.70
C VAL A 34 10.81 16.65 -11.84
N THR A 35 10.91 15.62 -12.69
CA THR A 35 9.84 15.23 -13.60
C THR A 35 9.17 13.97 -13.08
N LEU A 36 7.87 14.04 -12.83
CA LEU A 36 7.05 12.92 -12.44
C LEU A 36 6.18 12.48 -13.61
N LEU A 37 6.31 11.20 -14.01
CA LEU A 37 5.51 10.57 -15.04
C LEU A 37 4.40 9.75 -14.39
N GLU A 38 3.17 9.90 -14.92
CA GLU A 38 2.01 9.14 -14.49
C GLU A 38 1.28 8.54 -15.70
N SER A 39 1.05 7.24 -15.66
CA SER A 39 0.37 6.51 -16.74
C SER A 39 -1.08 6.98 -16.94
N GLY A 40 -1.73 7.42 -15.88
CA GLY A 40 -3.10 7.89 -15.92
C GLY A 40 -3.25 9.39 -16.07
N CYS A 41 -4.50 9.81 -16.13
CA CYS A 41 -4.89 11.23 -16.14
C CYS A 41 -5.75 11.59 -14.94
N SER A 42 -6.13 12.86 -14.84
CA SER A 42 -7.14 13.28 -13.85
C SER A 42 -8.49 12.65 -14.18
N PHE A 43 -9.24 12.33 -13.15
CA PHE A 43 -10.64 12.02 -13.33
C PHE A 43 -11.36 13.14 -14.10
N PRO A 44 -12.28 12.83 -15.02
CA PRO A 44 -13.16 13.82 -15.60
C PRO A 44 -13.86 14.64 -14.50
N LYS A 45 -14.05 15.94 -14.73
CA LYS A 45 -14.68 16.83 -13.72
C LYS A 45 -16.05 16.33 -13.26
N SER A 46 -16.83 15.74 -14.17
CA SER A 46 -18.11 15.09 -13.87
C SER A 46 -17.98 13.92 -12.88
N LEU A 47 -16.86 13.25 -12.94
CA LEU A 47 -16.51 12.12 -12.06
C LEU A 47 -16.05 12.59 -10.70
N HIS A 48 -15.31 13.70 -10.61
CA HIS A 48 -14.91 14.28 -9.33
C HIS A 48 -16.11 14.64 -8.43
N LEU A 49 -17.19 15.11 -9.00
CA LEU A 49 -18.41 15.43 -8.24
C LEU A 49 -19.08 14.17 -7.70
N ARG A 50 -19.06 13.06 -8.46
CA ARG A 50 -19.63 11.76 -8.04
C ARG A 50 -18.74 10.99 -7.07
N VAL A 51 -17.41 11.07 -7.24
CA VAL A 51 -16.43 10.44 -6.32
C VAL A 51 -16.31 11.19 -4.99
N ARG A 52 -16.85 12.40 -4.90
CA ARG A 52 -17.00 13.15 -3.65
C ARG A 52 -18.04 12.53 -2.71
N ASP A 53 -19.00 11.79 -3.25
CA ASP A 53 -20.05 11.14 -2.47
C ASP A 53 -19.62 9.71 -2.09
N ARG A 54 -19.67 9.37 -0.81
CA ARG A 54 -19.23 8.07 -0.28
C ARG A 54 -20.00 6.90 -0.88
N GLU A 55 -21.25 7.13 -1.24
CA GLU A 55 -22.11 6.12 -1.87
C GLU A 55 -21.58 5.69 -3.25
N ILE A 56 -20.82 6.55 -3.90
CA ILE A 56 -20.36 6.36 -5.28
C ILE A 56 -18.88 5.92 -5.32
N ARG A 57 -18.10 6.16 -4.26
CA ARG A 57 -16.67 5.88 -4.28
C ARG A 57 -16.29 4.42 -4.52
N ARG A 58 -16.94 3.49 -3.85
CA ARG A 58 -16.65 2.06 -3.99
C ARG A 58 -17.36 1.41 -5.17
N PRO A 59 -18.66 1.60 -5.39
CA PRO A 59 -19.29 1.17 -6.64
C PRO A 59 -18.65 1.81 -7.86
N TYR A 60 -18.24 3.05 -7.75
CA TYR A 60 -17.57 3.76 -8.83
C TYR A 60 -16.12 3.30 -9.04
N ALA A 61 -15.38 2.97 -7.98
CA ALA A 61 -14.11 2.27 -8.09
C ALA A 61 -14.29 0.90 -8.75
N LEU A 62 -15.41 0.25 -8.54
CA LEU A 62 -15.77 -1.02 -9.17
C LEU A 62 -16.25 -0.85 -10.62
N GLU A 63 -16.94 0.23 -10.94
CA GLU A 63 -17.30 0.61 -12.32
C GLU A 63 -16.12 1.19 -13.08
N LEU A 64 -15.22 1.91 -12.42
CA LEU A 64 -13.92 2.31 -12.95
C LEU A 64 -12.94 1.14 -13.08
N ARG A 65 -13.28 -0.04 -12.60
CA ARG A 65 -12.49 -1.24 -12.86
C ARG A 65 -12.25 -1.44 -14.36
N ASP A 66 -13.23 -1.14 -15.18
CA ASP A 66 -13.10 -1.23 -16.64
C ASP A 66 -12.23 -0.11 -17.23
N HIS A 67 -12.03 1.00 -16.49
CA HIS A 67 -11.17 2.13 -16.90
C HIS A 67 -9.86 2.23 -16.11
N VAL A 68 -9.79 1.61 -14.92
CA VAL A 68 -8.63 1.62 -14.01
C VAL A 68 -7.74 0.40 -14.22
N ALA A 69 -7.93 -0.27 -15.34
CA ALA A 69 -7.17 -1.46 -15.70
C ALA A 69 -7.13 -2.48 -14.55
N TYR A 70 -8.11 -3.36 -14.51
CA TYR A 70 -7.73 -4.73 -14.28
C TYR A 70 -6.79 -5.05 -15.42
N PRO A 71 -5.51 -4.92 -15.23
CA PRO A 71 -4.63 -5.44 -16.24
C PRO A 71 -5.05 -6.88 -16.34
N GLN A 72 -5.14 -7.32 -17.52
CA GLN A 72 -5.26 -8.70 -17.84
C GLN A 72 -4.06 -9.39 -17.19
N PHE A 73 -4.23 -9.90 -15.97
CA PHE A 73 -3.25 -10.76 -15.33
C PHE A 73 -3.65 -12.20 -15.60
N GLU A 74 -2.69 -13.04 -15.85
CA GLU A 74 -2.90 -14.46 -15.75
C GLU A 74 -2.64 -14.89 -14.29
N ASN A 75 -3.68 -15.29 -13.58
CA ASN A 75 -3.55 -15.91 -12.27
C ASN A 75 -3.29 -17.39 -12.43
N LEU A 76 -2.14 -17.87 -11.95
CA LEU A 76 -1.70 -19.24 -12.17
C LEU A 76 -2.31 -20.25 -11.20
N ASP A 77 -2.62 -19.83 -9.98
CA ASP A 77 -3.03 -20.73 -8.88
C ASP A 77 -4.50 -20.59 -8.52
N ASP A 78 -5.02 -19.37 -8.47
CA ASP A 78 -6.40 -19.08 -8.07
C ASP A 78 -7.04 -18.06 -9.02
N PRO A 79 -8.06 -18.48 -9.80
CA PRO A 79 -8.76 -17.58 -10.71
C PRO A 79 -9.52 -16.46 -10.00
N LEU A 80 -9.74 -16.57 -8.69
CA LEU A 80 -10.42 -15.55 -7.89
C LEU A 80 -9.47 -14.47 -7.35
N THR A 81 -8.16 -14.58 -7.56
CA THR A 81 -7.18 -13.54 -7.18
C THR A 81 -7.57 -12.17 -7.73
N ARG A 82 -7.37 -11.12 -6.88
CA ARG A 82 -7.87 -9.77 -7.18
C ARG A 82 -6.76 -8.73 -7.23
N TRP A 83 -5.67 -9.05 -7.91
CA TRP A 83 -4.59 -8.08 -8.12
C TRP A 83 -4.99 -6.99 -9.11
N PHE A 84 -4.60 -5.74 -8.86
CA PHE A 84 -4.90 -4.65 -9.77
C PHE A 84 -3.88 -3.50 -9.71
N LYS A 85 -3.82 -2.71 -10.76
CA LYS A 85 -3.09 -1.45 -10.87
C LYS A 85 -4.09 -0.30 -11.03
N ALA A 86 -3.67 0.92 -10.71
CA ALA A 86 -4.47 2.11 -10.96
C ALA A 86 -3.70 3.07 -11.88
N HIS A 87 -4.18 3.27 -13.09
CA HIS A 87 -3.66 4.26 -14.03
C HIS A 87 -4.39 5.58 -13.85
N LEU A 88 -4.17 6.23 -12.71
CA LEU A 88 -4.83 7.46 -12.28
C LEU A 88 -3.87 8.33 -11.51
N LEU A 89 -4.06 9.65 -11.61
CA LEU A 89 -3.37 10.57 -10.69
C LEU A 89 -3.67 10.19 -9.23
N GLY A 90 -2.60 9.95 -8.47
CA GLY A 90 -2.67 9.47 -7.10
C GLY A 90 -2.68 7.95 -6.94
N GLY A 91 -2.66 7.20 -8.05
CA GLY A 91 -2.57 5.73 -8.06
C GLY A 91 -3.61 5.06 -7.16
N LEU A 92 -3.23 3.96 -6.52
CA LEU A 92 -4.07 3.21 -5.57
C LEU A 92 -4.52 4.04 -4.35
N GLY A 93 -3.86 5.16 -4.05
CA GLY A 93 -4.32 6.13 -3.07
C GLY A 93 -5.70 6.74 -3.39
N SER A 94 -6.23 6.52 -4.60
CA SER A 94 -7.61 6.88 -4.98
C SER A 94 -8.65 5.93 -4.38
N PHE A 95 -8.26 4.74 -3.96
CA PHE A 95 -9.16 3.65 -3.52
C PHE A 95 -8.89 3.16 -2.10
N TRP A 96 -7.88 3.66 -1.43
CA TRP A 96 -7.45 3.19 -0.12
C TRP A 96 -8.42 3.56 1.01
N GLY A 97 -8.32 2.84 2.14
CA GLY A 97 -9.08 3.11 3.35
C GLY A 97 -8.60 4.31 4.17
N GLY A 98 -7.42 4.84 3.87
CA GLY A 98 -6.80 5.95 4.57
C GLY A 98 -6.19 5.60 5.93
N VAL A 99 -6.15 4.33 6.31
CA VAL A 99 -5.53 3.88 7.56
C VAL A 99 -4.01 3.91 7.42
N VAL A 100 -3.34 4.48 8.42
CA VAL A 100 -1.90 4.70 8.46
C VAL A 100 -1.35 4.26 9.83
N LEU A 101 -0.55 3.19 9.81
CA LEU A 101 0.05 2.61 10.99
C LEU A 101 1.57 2.55 10.79
N ARG A 102 2.34 2.88 11.84
CA ARG A 102 3.78 2.65 11.82
C ARG A 102 4.07 1.17 11.96
N PHE A 103 5.07 0.68 11.24
CA PHE A 103 5.71 -0.57 11.63
C PHE A 103 6.44 -0.37 12.96
N SER A 104 6.47 -1.40 13.80
CA SER A 104 7.20 -1.40 15.06
C SER A 104 8.67 -1.77 14.85
N PRO A 105 9.58 -1.53 15.80
CA PRO A 105 10.96 -1.98 15.69
C PRO A 105 11.08 -3.47 15.36
N GLU A 106 10.27 -4.30 15.99
CA GLU A 106 10.26 -5.75 15.84
C GLU A 106 9.78 -6.21 14.45
N ASP A 107 8.91 -5.45 13.79
CA ASP A 107 8.46 -5.73 12.42
C ASP A 107 9.62 -5.77 11.40
N PHE A 108 10.72 -5.09 11.71
CA PHE A 108 11.94 -5.10 10.88
C PHE A 108 12.92 -6.23 11.25
N THR A 109 12.73 -6.88 12.39
CA THR A 109 13.69 -7.86 12.90
C THR A 109 13.12 -9.27 13.03
N GLU A 110 11.79 -9.43 13.20
CA GLU A 110 11.19 -10.75 13.44
C GLU A 110 11.43 -11.73 12.28
N GLY A 111 11.50 -11.27 11.05
CA GLY A 111 11.75 -12.11 9.87
C GLY A 111 13.15 -12.75 9.89
N GLU A 112 14.16 -12.07 10.43
CA GLU A 112 15.53 -12.58 10.54
C GLU A 112 15.59 -13.84 11.41
N SER A 113 14.70 -13.98 12.41
CA SER A 113 14.62 -15.18 13.25
C SER A 113 14.21 -16.43 12.47
N ILE A 114 13.55 -16.26 11.31
CA ILE A 114 13.16 -17.37 10.43
C ILE A 114 14.29 -17.69 9.45
N SER A 115 14.86 -16.66 8.80
CA SER A 115 15.93 -16.81 7.82
C SER A 115 16.60 -15.47 7.54
N GLU A 116 17.94 -15.48 7.29
CA GLU A 116 18.71 -14.32 6.85
C GLU A 116 18.07 -13.62 5.62
N ARG A 117 17.43 -14.37 4.73
CA ARG A 117 16.74 -13.81 3.55
C ARG A 117 15.59 -12.85 3.89
N TYR A 118 15.08 -12.86 5.12
CA TYR A 118 14.01 -11.98 5.59
C TYR A 118 14.52 -10.82 6.44
N ARG A 119 15.82 -10.63 6.47
CA ARG A 119 16.47 -9.51 7.15
C ARG A 119 16.27 -8.23 6.39
N TRP A 120 15.68 -7.24 7.03
CA TRP A 120 15.64 -5.89 6.51
C TRP A 120 17.00 -5.21 6.66
N PRO A 121 17.53 -4.49 5.64
CA PRO A 121 18.78 -3.75 5.75
C PRO A 121 18.62 -2.40 6.48
N ILE A 122 17.40 -2.06 6.89
CA ILE A 122 17.01 -0.86 7.62
C ILE A 122 16.11 -1.24 8.77
N GLY A 123 16.11 -0.43 9.84
CA GLY A 123 15.25 -0.63 10.99
C GLY A 123 14.30 0.55 11.25
N TYR A 124 13.54 0.44 12.34
CA TYR A 124 12.62 1.49 12.76
C TYR A 124 13.30 2.85 12.95
N ALA A 125 14.49 2.87 13.60
CA ALA A 125 15.25 4.08 13.85
C ALA A 125 15.63 4.84 12.57
N ASP A 126 15.87 4.13 11.46
CA ASP A 126 16.15 4.74 10.16
C ASP A 126 14.93 5.44 9.56
N LEU A 127 13.72 5.04 9.96
CA LEU A 127 12.46 5.54 9.40
C LEU A 127 11.71 6.48 10.34
N GLU A 128 11.97 6.46 11.64
CA GLU A 128 11.23 7.26 12.62
C GLU A 128 11.17 8.76 12.28
N PRO A 129 12.27 9.43 11.90
CA PRO A 129 12.21 10.83 11.50
C PRO A 129 11.36 11.05 10.25
N CYS A 130 11.36 10.08 9.32
CA CYS A 130 10.56 10.14 8.10
C CYS A 130 9.09 9.86 8.39
N TYR A 131 8.77 8.91 9.28
CA TYR A 131 7.40 8.68 9.74
C TYR A 131 6.79 9.98 10.27
N SER A 132 7.45 10.64 11.21
CA SER A 132 6.96 11.87 11.83
C SER A 132 6.74 12.99 10.80
N ARG A 133 7.65 13.15 9.83
CA ARG A 133 7.53 14.14 8.76
C ARG A 133 6.40 13.82 7.78
N VAL A 134 6.25 12.54 7.40
CA VAL A 134 5.16 12.10 6.51
C VAL A 134 3.82 12.30 7.21
N GLU A 135 3.67 11.89 8.47
CA GLU A 135 2.43 12.04 9.24
C GLU A 135 2.00 13.50 9.34
N HIS A 136 2.95 14.41 9.63
CA HIS A 136 2.71 15.84 9.61
C HIS A 136 2.27 16.33 8.21
N LEU A 137 2.94 15.89 7.17
CA LEU A 137 2.66 16.26 5.78
C LEU A 137 1.26 15.82 5.33
N ILE A 138 0.85 14.61 5.71
CA ILE A 138 -0.43 14.03 5.29
C ILE A 138 -1.59 14.35 6.24
N GLY A 139 -1.32 14.83 7.45
CA GLY A 139 -2.33 15.22 8.43
C GLY A 139 -3.13 14.02 8.96
N VAL A 140 -2.59 13.35 9.98
CA VAL A 140 -3.18 12.13 10.57
C VAL A 140 -4.14 12.50 11.70
N SER A 141 -5.25 11.76 11.80
CA SER A 141 -6.14 11.71 12.94
C SER A 141 -6.12 10.32 13.56
N GLY A 142 -6.12 10.20 14.89
CA GLY A 142 -6.07 8.89 15.54
C GLY A 142 -5.69 8.94 17.02
N GLY A 143 -5.25 7.80 17.56
CA GLY A 143 -4.79 7.69 18.93
C GLY A 143 -3.35 8.20 19.11
N LYS A 144 -3.08 8.86 20.23
CA LYS A 144 -1.72 9.25 20.64
C LYS A 144 -1.00 8.18 21.48
N VAL A 145 -1.67 7.09 21.77
CA VAL A 145 -1.16 6.07 22.65
C VAL A 145 -0.14 5.21 21.93
N SER A 146 1.01 4.97 22.56
CA SER A 146 1.98 3.95 22.16
C SER A 146 1.70 2.68 22.97
N VAL A 147 1.72 1.56 22.31
CA VAL A 147 1.67 0.21 22.92
C VAL A 147 2.83 -0.62 22.39
N PRO A 148 3.21 -1.73 23.04
CA PRO A 148 4.40 -2.49 22.65
C PRO A 148 4.48 -2.87 21.17
N VAL A 149 3.32 -3.14 20.57
CA VAL A 149 3.22 -3.61 19.17
C VAL A 149 2.82 -2.51 18.18
N LEU A 150 2.65 -1.26 18.62
CA LEU A 150 2.29 -0.14 17.76
C LEU A 150 2.87 1.17 18.32
N PRO A 151 3.92 1.73 17.71
CA PRO A 151 4.49 3.01 18.10
C PRO A 151 3.49 4.18 17.95
N ALA A 152 3.63 5.20 18.77
CA ALA A 152 2.84 6.39 18.65
C ALA A 152 3.04 7.09 17.30
N CYS A 153 1.94 7.56 16.73
CA CYS A 153 1.90 8.33 15.50
C CYS A 153 1.80 9.82 15.83
N HIS A 154 2.37 10.69 14.99
CA HIS A 154 2.06 12.11 15.07
C HIS A 154 0.64 12.35 14.57
N VAL A 155 -0.24 12.79 15.44
CA VAL A 155 -1.65 13.06 15.11
C VAL A 155 -2.00 14.54 15.27
N ASN A 156 -2.69 15.07 14.27
CA ASN A 156 -3.24 16.43 14.27
C ASN A 156 -4.53 16.52 15.09
N HIS A 157 -5.33 15.45 15.07
CA HIS A 157 -6.57 15.34 15.82
C HIS A 157 -6.58 14.03 16.59
N THR A 158 -6.65 14.15 17.93
CA THR A 158 -6.72 12.98 18.81
C THR A 158 -8.12 12.41 18.80
N LEU A 159 -8.18 11.08 18.67
CA LEU A 159 -9.40 10.28 18.78
C LEU A 159 -9.25 9.32 19.95
N GLU A 160 -10.37 8.94 20.54
CA GLU A 160 -10.46 7.95 21.61
C GLU A 160 -11.40 6.82 21.21
N VAL A 161 -11.27 5.67 21.86
CA VAL A 161 -12.25 4.59 21.74
C VAL A 161 -13.50 5.04 22.51
N PRO A 162 -14.69 5.03 21.85
CA PRO A 162 -15.92 5.43 22.54
C PRO A 162 -16.18 4.59 23.80
N PRO A 163 -16.72 5.19 24.89
CA PRO A 163 -16.96 4.48 26.14
C PRO A 163 -17.81 3.21 26.03
N GLU A 164 -18.71 3.17 25.03
CA GLU A 164 -19.56 2.03 24.72
C GLU A 164 -18.77 0.76 24.34
N PHE A 165 -17.48 0.92 23.99
CA PHE A 165 -16.57 -0.18 23.64
C PHE A 165 -15.52 -0.50 24.70
N SER A 166 -15.65 0.05 25.92
CA SER A 166 -14.71 -0.19 27.02
C SER A 166 -14.57 -1.65 27.39
N ASP A 167 -15.67 -2.43 27.35
CA ASP A 167 -15.65 -3.88 27.63
C ASP A 167 -14.83 -4.62 26.57
N LEU A 168 -14.98 -4.25 25.31
CA LEU A 168 -14.23 -4.83 24.20
C LEU A 168 -12.73 -4.48 24.32
N ALA A 169 -12.41 -3.25 24.72
CA ALA A 169 -11.04 -2.81 24.95
C ALA A 169 -10.39 -3.57 26.13
N ALA A 170 -11.14 -3.76 27.23
CA ALA A 170 -10.69 -4.53 28.39
C ALA A 170 -10.51 -6.03 28.04
N ALA A 171 -11.41 -6.59 27.23
CA ALA A 171 -11.29 -7.96 26.74
C ALA A 171 -10.06 -8.15 25.84
N ALA A 172 -9.74 -7.18 24.98
CA ALA A 172 -8.57 -7.22 24.12
C ALA A 172 -7.27 -7.32 24.93
N GLN A 173 -7.15 -6.56 26.03
CA GLN A 173 -5.98 -6.60 26.90
C GLN A 173 -5.76 -7.97 27.56
N LYS A 174 -6.84 -8.73 27.86
CA LYS A 174 -6.72 -10.11 28.35
C LYS A 174 -6.19 -11.09 27.30
N LEU A 175 -6.19 -10.70 26.04
CA LEU A 175 -5.63 -11.45 24.92
C LEU A 175 -4.27 -10.89 24.45
N ASP A 176 -3.61 -10.09 25.27
CA ASP A 176 -2.37 -9.36 24.92
C ASP A 176 -2.51 -8.52 23.64
N ARG A 177 -3.72 -7.98 23.36
CA ARG A 177 -4.04 -7.10 22.24
C ARG A 177 -4.58 -5.76 22.74
N TRP A 178 -4.49 -4.75 21.93
CA TRP A 178 -4.99 -3.40 22.26
C TRP A 178 -6.01 -2.94 21.21
N LEU A 179 -7.17 -2.51 21.68
CA LEU A 179 -8.15 -1.83 20.83
C LEU A 179 -7.88 -0.32 20.90
N LEU A 180 -7.44 0.25 19.80
CA LEU A 180 -7.03 1.66 19.70
C LEU A 180 -7.84 2.37 18.60
N PRO A 181 -8.03 3.70 18.67
CA PRO A 181 -8.54 4.42 17.51
C PRO A 181 -7.64 4.18 16.31
N ALA A 182 -8.21 3.84 15.17
CA ALA A 182 -7.43 3.67 13.95
C ALA A 182 -6.83 5.02 13.53
N ASN A 183 -5.51 5.07 13.34
CA ASN A 183 -4.85 6.23 12.75
C ASN A 183 -5.19 6.30 11.26
N HIS A 184 -5.71 7.44 10.81
CA HIS A 184 -6.19 7.57 9.45
C HIS A 184 -6.04 8.98 8.90
N VAL A 185 -6.03 9.09 7.59
CA VAL A 185 -5.99 10.36 6.86
C VAL A 185 -7.33 10.56 6.17
N TYR A 186 -8.16 11.44 6.73
CA TYR A 186 -9.40 11.83 6.10
C TYR A 186 -9.30 13.24 5.50
N GLY A 187 -9.92 13.42 4.35
CA GLY A 187 -10.17 14.73 3.78
C GLY A 187 -11.22 15.50 4.62
N LYS A 188 -11.29 16.79 4.41
CA LYS A 188 -12.33 17.61 5.04
C LYS A 188 -13.71 17.04 4.65
N SER A 189 -14.61 16.92 5.64
CA SER A 189 -16.02 16.64 5.40
C SER A 189 -16.57 17.69 4.43
N THR A 190 -17.33 17.27 3.44
CA THR A 190 -18.04 18.20 2.57
C THR A 190 -19.40 18.53 3.17
N LEU A 191 -19.98 19.68 2.80
CA LEU A 191 -21.32 20.12 3.23
C LEU A 191 -22.44 19.06 3.06
N PHE A 192 -22.20 18.04 2.24
CA PHE A 192 -23.16 16.97 1.92
C PHE A 192 -22.85 15.59 2.50
N SER A 193 -21.71 15.44 3.21
CA SER A 193 -21.32 14.19 3.83
C SER A 193 -20.78 14.43 5.21
N GLN A 194 -21.51 13.97 6.24
CA GLN A 194 -21.06 14.03 7.64
C GLN A 194 -19.89 13.09 7.94
N ILE A 195 -19.56 12.18 7.02
CA ILE A 195 -18.52 11.20 7.18
C ILE A 195 -17.30 11.61 6.34
N PRO A 196 -16.14 11.87 6.99
CA PRO A 196 -14.91 12.18 6.27
C PRO A 196 -14.52 11.00 5.37
N SER A 197 -14.13 11.29 4.13
CA SER A 197 -13.61 10.26 3.26
C SER A 197 -12.09 10.25 3.24
N PRO A 198 -11.44 9.08 3.00
CA PRO A 198 -9.99 9.00 2.89
C PRO A 198 -9.44 10.03 1.89
N ALA A 199 -8.42 10.77 2.29
CA ALA A 199 -7.79 11.75 1.42
C ALA A 199 -6.90 11.05 0.39
N ASN A 200 -7.03 11.44 -0.88
CA ASN A 200 -6.05 11.06 -1.88
C ASN A 200 -4.78 11.89 -1.71
N ILE A 201 -3.75 11.30 -1.07
CA ILE A 201 -2.50 11.98 -0.75
C ILE A 201 -1.76 12.40 -2.02
N GLY A 202 -1.69 11.51 -3.01
CA GLY A 202 -1.03 11.79 -4.28
C GLY A 202 -1.63 13.04 -4.95
N VAL A 203 -2.93 13.09 -5.14
CA VAL A 203 -3.62 14.25 -5.75
C VAL A 203 -3.44 15.51 -4.92
N ARG A 204 -3.48 15.41 -3.58
CA ARG A 204 -3.30 16.57 -2.69
C ARG A 204 -1.90 17.17 -2.80
N LEU A 205 -0.87 16.34 -2.80
CA LEU A 205 0.53 16.79 -2.93
C LEU A 205 0.82 17.32 -4.35
N LEU A 206 0.30 16.70 -5.39
CA LEU A 206 0.40 17.19 -6.75
C LEU A 206 -0.19 18.59 -6.90
N GLY A 207 -1.29 18.89 -6.21
CA GLY A 207 -1.90 20.24 -6.21
C GLY A 207 -0.96 21.32 -5.66
N GLN A 208 -0.05 20.98 -4.75
CA GLN A 208 0.99 21.88 -4.24
C GLN A 208 2.22 21.92 -5.17
N LEU A 209 2.67 20.75 -5.62
CA LEU A 209 3.87 20.60 -6.46
C LEU A 209 3.75 21.29 -7.81
N ARG A 210 2.58 21.25 -8.46
CA ARG A 210 2.34 21.88 -9.77
C ARG A 210 2.60 23.39 -9.80
N ARG A 211 2.64 24.04 -8.64
CA ARG A 211 2.96 25.48 -8.51
C ARG A 211 4.44 25.76 -8.36
N HIS A 212 5.26 24.70 -8.23
CA HIS A 212 6.69 24.86 -7.97
C HIS A 212 7.50 24.83 -9.28
N LYS A 213 8.38 25.79 -9.49
CA LYS A 213 9.17 25.94 -10.74
C LYS A 213 10.07 24.74 -11.05
N ASN A 214 10.47 23.98 -10.04
CA ASN A 214 11.33 22.82 -10.18
C ASN A 214 10.55 21.50 -10.37
N PHE A 215 9.23 21.56 -10.57
CA PHE A 215 8.40 20.38 -10.73
C PHE A 215 7.67 20.36 -12.07
N ARG A 216 7.76 19.22 -12.74
CA ARG A 216 7.01 18.94 -13.97
C ARG A 216 6.24 17.64 -13.80
N LEU A 217 4.96 17.64 -14.14
CA LEU A 217 4.13 16.44 -14.23
C LEU A 217 3.83 16.14 -15.69
N ILE A 218 4.07 14.91 -16.12
CA ILE A 218 3.64 14.35 -17.40
C ILE A 218 2.61 13.26 -17.10
N SER A 219 1.35 13.53 -17.37
CA SER A 219 0.25 12.55 -17.27
C SER A 219 0.05 11.85 -18.61
N ASN A 220 -0.67 10.74 -18.63
CA ASN A 220 -0.81 9.82 -19.76
C ASN A 220 0.52 9.23 -20.26
N ALA A 221 1.55 9.26 -19.43
CA ALA A 221 2.90 8.76 -19.72
C ALA A 221 3.06 7.34 -19.18
N HIS A 222 2.77 6.35 -19.99
CA HIS A 222 2.92 4.93 -19.62
C HIS A 222 4.36 4.49 -19.87
N VAL A 223 5.16 4.39 -18.79
CA VAL A 223 6.57 3.98 -18.89
C VAL A 223 6.65 2.52 -19.34
N THR A 224 7.33 2.32 -20.46
CA THR A 224 7.47 1.03 -21.14
C THR A 224 8.85 0.42 -20.94
N GLN A 225 9.90 1.24 -20.86
CA GLN A 225 11.27 0.75 -20.79
C GLN A 225 12.20 1.71 -20.03
N LEU A 226 13.21 1.14 -19.37
CA LEU A 226 14.38 1.86 -18.84
C LEU A 226 15.51 1.80 -19.88
N HIS A 227 16.14 2.92 -20.15
CA HIS A 227 17.30 2.99 -21.01
C HIS A 227 18.57 3.11 -20.18
N LEU A 228 19.49 2.15 -20.36
CA LEU A 228 20.79 2.17 -19.71
C LEU A 228 21.79 3.00 -20.52
N HIS A 229 22.77 3.57 -19.83
CA HIS A 229 23.89 4.24 -20.46
C HIS A 229 24.77 3.21 -21.19
N GLN A 230 25.22 3.53 -22.38
CA GLN A 230 25.96 2.57 -23.22
C GLN A 230 27.26 2.04 -22.61
N THR A 231 27.94 2.82 -21.78
CA THR A 231 29.28 2.53 -21.25
C THR A 231 29.31 2.41 -19.73
N LYS A 232 28.19 2.61 -19.03
CA LYS A 232 28.13 2.62 -17.57
C LYS A 232 26.92 1.81 -17.12
N ALA A 233 27.02 1.12 -15.99
CA ALA A 233 25.89 0.49 -15.31
C ALA A 233 25.00 1.55 -14.64
N LEU A 234 24.44 2.48 -15.42
CA LEU A 234 23.60 3.58 -14.98
C LEU A 234 22.35 3.65 -15.87
N VAL A 235 21.23 4.04 -15.29
CA VAL A 235 20.06 4.42 -16.08
C VAL A 235 20.26 5.83 -16.67
N ALA A 236 19.95 5.99 -17.95
CA ALA A 236 20.00 7.27 -18.67
C ALA A 236 18.65 8.00 -18.68
N GLY A 237 17.56 7.25 -18.53
CA GLY A 237 16.20 7.77 -18.54
C GLY A 237 15.18 6.68 -18.77
N VAL A 238 13.96 7.10 -19.06
CA VAL A 238 12.83 6.21 -19.30
C VAL A 238 12.17 6.49 -20.64
N GLU A 239 11.75 5.44 -21.32
CA GLU A 239 10.84 5.53 -22.47
C GLU A 239 9.41 5.37 -21.97
N TYR A 240 8.51 6.12 -22.52
CA TYR A 240 7.09 6.02 -22.21
C TYR A 240 6.24 6.21 -23.46
N LEU A 241 5.13 5.50 -23.48
CA LEU A 241 4.06 5.73 -24.44
C LEU A 241 3.17 6.88 -23.94
N ASP A 242 3.06 7.94 -24.72
CA ASP A 242 2.01 8.94 -24.52
C ASP A 242 0.67 8.31 -24.93
N ARG A 243 -0.17 8.01 -23.94
CA ARG A 243 -1.46 7.36 -24.17
C ARG A 243 -2.48 8.22 -24.91
N GLN A 244 -2.19 9.50 -25.08
CA GLN A 244 -3.07 10.42 -25.78
C GLN A 244 -2.73 10.51 -27.27
N SER A 245 -1.44 10.60 -27.60
CA SER A 245 -0.98 10.66 -29.00
C SER A 245 -0.64 9.29 -29.59
N GLY A 246 -0.35 8.29 -28.75
CA GLY A 246 0.18 6.99 -29.17
C GLY A 246 1.67 7.00 -29.51
N GLU A 247 2.37 8.10 -29.24
CA GLU A 247 3.79 8.26 -29.57
C GLU A 247 4.69 7.75 -28.46
N LEU A 248 5.82 7.14 -28.83
CA LEU A 248 6.90 6.80 -27.91
C LEU A 248 7.76 8.05 -27.66
N CYS A 249 7.91 8.38 -26.39
CA CYS A 249 8.66 9.53 -25.92
C CYS A 249 9.79 9.10 -24.98
N PHE A 250 10.82 9.91 -24.84
CA PHE A 250 11.94 9.65 -23.92
C PHE A 250 12.09 10.81 -22.93
N GLN A 251 12.26 10.45 -21.65
CA GLN A 251 12.60 11.39 -20.58
C GLN A 251 13.93 11.01 -19.97
N SER A 252 14.95 11.85 -20.17
CA SER A 252 16.25 11.70 -19.55
C SER A 252 16.22 12.08 -18.06
N GLY A 253 17.18 11.51 -17.29
CA GLY A 253 17.38 11.88 -15.89
C GLY A 253 18.68 11.33 -15.34
N ARG A 254 19.33 12.09 -14.43
CA ARG A 254 20.53 11.62 -13.73
C ARG A 254 20.24 10.47 -12.77
N ALA A 255 19.01 10.35 -12.31
CA ALA A 255 18.50 9.24 -11.52
C ALA A 255 17.03 8.99 -11.83
N VAL A 256 16.60 7.75 -11.69
CA VAL A 256 15.22 7.31 -11.84
C VAL A 256 14.75 6.67 -10.54
N MET A 257 13.57 7.07 -10.05
CA MET A 257 12.91 6.50 -8.88
C MET A 257 11.60 5.84 -9.28
N LEU A 258 11.51 4.53 -9.17
CA LEU A 258 10.30 3.76 -9.46
C LEU A 258 9.36 3.81 -8.24
N ALA A 259 8.16 4.31 -8.47
CA ALA A 259 7.06 4.46 -7.51
C ALA A 259 5.71 4.10 -8.18
N ALA A 260 5.75 3.21 -9.18
CA ALA A 260 4.60 2.83 -9.98
C ALA A 260 3.67 1.81 -9.29
N GLY A 261 3.89 1.60 -7.99
CA GLY A 261 3.25 0.59 -7.17
C GLY A 261 3.86 -0.80 -7.41
N GLN A 262 3.60 -1.71 -6.49
CA GLN A 262 4.27 -3.01 -6.44
C GLN A 262 4.27 -3.74 -7.81
N LEU A 263 3.11 -3.90 -8.43
CA LEU A 263 3.01 -4.58 -9.74
C LEU A 263 3.56 -3.71 -10.89
N GLY A 264 3.42 -2.38 -10.81
CA GLY A 264 3.87 -1.47 -11.86
C GLY A 264 5.39 -1.38 -11.92
N SER A 265 6.06 -1.17 -10.79
CA SER A 265 7.52 -1.11 -10.71
C SER A 265 8.15 -2.44 -11.11
N THR A 266 7.56 -3.56 -10.65
CA THR A 266 8.00 -4.91 -11.05
C THR A 266 7.86 -5.14 -12.55
N HIS A 267 6.73 -4.72 -13.14
CA HIS A 267 6.49 -4.88 -14.58
C HIS A 267 7.53 -4.13 -15.42
N ILE A 268 7.83 -2.87 -15.04
CA ILE A 268 8.86 -2.06 -15.71
C ILE A 268 10.22 -2.77 -15.64
N LEU A 269 10.62 -3.26 -14.47
CA LEU A 269 11.90 -3.93 -14.28
C LEU A 269 11.99 -5.25 -15.05
N LEU A 270 10.95 -6.10 -15.01
CA LEU A 270 10.90 -7.35 -15.75
C LEU A 270 10.94 -7.14 -17.27
N ASN A 271 10.30 -6.06 -17.75
CA ASN A 271 10.27 -5.75 -19.18
C ASN A 271 11.59 -5.17 -19.70
N CYS A 272 12.49 -4.71 -18.81
CA CYS A 272 13.79 -4.12 -19.14
C CYS A 272 14.93 -5.16 -19.25
N SER A 273 14.64 -6.37 -19.67
CA SER A 273 15.58 -7.51 -19.67
C SER A 273 16.68 -7.38 -20.74
N ASN A 274 17.67 -6.54 -20.47
CA ASN A 274 18.89 -6.46 -21.29
C ASN A 274 20.01 -7.41 -20.77
N GLY A 275 19.66 -8.38 -19.91
CA GLY A 275 20.63 -9.28 -19.27
C GLY A 275 21.43 -8.69 -18.11
N ILE A 276 21.40 -7.38 -17.91
CA ILE A 276 22.07 -6.69 -16.80
C ILE A 276 21.13 -6.58 -15.60
N ILE A 277 19.84 -6.30 -15.85
CA ILE A 277 18.81 -6.22 -14.82
C ILE A 277 18.31 -7.64 -14.53
N ASN A 278 18.25 -8.01 -13.25
CA ASN A 278 17.77 -9.31 -12.79
C ASN A 278 18.68 -10.51 -13.12
N ALA A 279 19.99 -10.33 -13.08
CA ALA A 279 20.96 -11.40 -13.32
C ALA A 279 20.73 -12.62 -12.41
N ASP A 280 20.38 -12.42 -11.14
CA ASP A 280 20.10 -13.48 -10.17
C ASP A 280 18.64 -13.96 -10.18
N GLY A 281 17.78 -13.44 -11.05
CA GLY A 281 16.38 -13.85 -11.17
C GLY A 281 15.51 -13.51 -9.95
N LEU A 282 15.88 -12.50 -9.17
CA LEU A 282 15.19 -12.11 -7.93
C LEU A 282 14.00 -11.18 -8.17
N ILE A 283 14.00 -10.40 -9.25
CA ILE A 283 12.89 -9.52 -9.58
C ILE A 283 11.65 -10.35 -9.89
N GLY A 284 10.55 -9.97 -9.28
CA GLY A 284 9.27 -10.67 -9.38
C GLY A 284 9.03 -11.71 -8.31
N ARG A 285 10.06 -12.15 -7.55
CA ARG A 285 9.91 -13.17 -6.50
C ARG A 285 9.52 -12.57 -5.15
N TYR A 286 9.02 -13.44 -4.25
CA TYR A 286 8.62 -13.08 -2.88
C TYR A 286 7.45 -12.10 -2.83
N LEU A 287 6.55 -12.18 -3.80
CA LEU A 287 5.28 -11.48 -3.76
C LEU A 287 4.53 -11.86 -2.47
N HIS A 288 4.05 -10.88 -1.75
CA HIS A 288 3.19 -11.06 -0.59
C HIS A 288 2.08 -10.01 -0.55
N ASP A 289 1.00 -10.36 0.11
CA ASP A 289 -0.10 -9.49 0.49
C ASP A 289 -0.48 -9.82 1.93
N ASN A 290 -1.24 -8.99 2.62
CA ASN A 290 -1.91 -9.47 3.82
C ASN A 290 -3.02 -10.43 3.40
N MET A 291 -3.07 -11.58 4.04
CA MET A 291 -4.25 -12.43 3.93
C MET A 291 -5.44 -11.70 4.57
N TYR A 292 -6.59 -11.78 3.93
CA TYR A 292 -7.76 -11.04 4.35
C TYR A 292 -8.92 -11.95 4.70
N ALA A 293 -9.51 -11.72 5.88
CA ALA A 293 -10.78 -12.32 6.27
C ALA A 293 -11.70 -11.28 6.91
N ALA A 294 -12.99 -11.45 6.73
CA ALA A 294 -14.01 -10.62 7.34
C ALA A 294 -14.83 -11.44 8.35
N TYR A 295 -14.83 -11.01 9.61
CA TYR A 295 -15.69 -11.60 10.65
C TYR A 295 -16.74 -10.58 11.04
N THR A 296 -18.01 -10.91 10.79
CA THR A 296 -19.14 -10.02 11.04
C THR A 296 -20.04 -10.61 12.12
N TYR A 297 -20.41 -9.78 13.07
CA TYR A 297 -21.32 -10.10 14.15
C TYR A 297 -22.51 -9.11 14.11
N GLN A 298 -23.69 -9.60 14.40
CA GLN A 298 -24.85 -8.77 14.71
C GLN A 298 -25.03 -8.77 16.22
N ILE A 299 -24.56 -7.71 16.88
CA ILE A 299 -24.54 -7.64 18.35
C ILE A 299 -25.88 -7.13 18.92
N ASP A 300 -26.32 -7.75 20.01
CA ASP A 300 -27.58 -7.42 20.69
C ASP A 300 -27.37 -6.21 21.62
N ARG A 301 -27.27 -5.03 21.02
CA ARG A 301 -27.10 -3.77 21.74
C ARG A 301 -27.99 -2.69 21.11
N PRO A 302 -28.37 -1.66 21.91
CA PRO A 302 -29.08 -0.51 21.37
C PRO A 302 -28.20 0.18 20.32
N PRO A 303 -28.79 0.99 19.42
CA PRO A 303 -28.03 1.77 18.45
C PRO A 303 -26.90 2.57 19.11
N LEU A 304 -25.72 2.51 18.55
CA LEU A 304 -24.55 3.20 19.08
C LEU A 304 -24.69 4.71 18.89
N LYS A 305 -24.32 5.49 19.88
CA LYS A 305 -24.26 6.95 19.79
C LYS A 305 -23.17 7.39 18.84
N GLU A 306 -22.03 6.70 18.91
CA GLU A 306 -20.87 6.96 18.06
C GLU A 306 -20.46 5.69 17.31
N SER A 307 -19.93 5.87 16.11
CA SER A 307 -19.38 4.76 15.31
C SER A 307 -17.96 4.46 15.77
N LEU A 308 -17.65 3.18 15.95
CA LEU A 308 -16.28 2.73 16.17
C LEU A 308 -15.55 2.54 14.85
N VAL A 309 -14.41 3.19 14.69
CA VAL A 309 -13.39 2.88 13.68
C VAL A 309 -12.06 2.75 14.42
N SER A 310 -11.67 1.52 14.68
CA SER A 310 -10.54 1.21 15.55
C SER A 310 -9.61 0.19 14.90
N TYR A 311 -8.44 0.04 15.50
CA TYR A 311 -7.48 -1.01 15.18
C TYR A 311 -7.31 -1.90 16.41
N LEU A 312 -7.56 -3.18 16.25
CA LEU A 312 -7.22 -4.22 17.21
C LEU A 312 -5.87 -4.80 16.80
N THR A 313 -4.88 -4.62 17.65
CA THR A 313 -3.49 -4.97 17.34
C THR A 313 -3.28 -6.48 17.26
N ARG A 314 -2.12 -6.90 16.73
CA ARG A 314 -1.57 -8.23 17.00
C ARG A 314 -1.32 -8.42 18.49
N PRO A 315 -1.16 -9.67 18.98
CA PRO A 315 -0.62 -9.90 20.33
C PRO A 315 0.85 -9.48 20.41
N ASP A 316 1.36 -9.39 21.63
CA ASP A 316 2.79 -9.11 21.87
C ASP A 316 3.70 -10.05 21.06
N TYR A 317 4.86 -9.57 20.61
CA TYR A 317 5.80 -10.35 19.78
C TYR A 317 6.28 -11.63 20.49
N SER A 318 6.38 -11.59 21.81
CA SER A 318 6.74 -12.78 22.62
C SER A 318 5.65 -13.86 22.68
N LYS A 319 4.42 -13.54 22.26
CA LYS A 319 3.24 -14.42 22.29
C LYS A 319 2.85 -14.97 20.93
N ALA A 320 3.43 -14.47 19.85
CA ALA A 320 3.10 -14.87 18.50
C ALA A 320 4.32 -15.47 17.79
N LYS A 321 4.07 -16.34 16.82
CA LYS A 321 5.12 -16.79 15.91
C LYS A 321 5.52 -15.67 14.96
N PRO A 322 6.82 -15.53 14.65
CA PRO A 322 7.28 -14.54 13.70
C PRO A 322 6.57 -14.65 12.35
N LEU A 323 6.08 -13.53 11.81
CA LEU A 323 5.35 -13.43 10.55
C LEU A 323 4.12 -14.37 10.43
N GLN A 324 3.53 -14.81 11.55
CA GLN A 324 2.33 -15.65 11.58
C GLN A 324 1.34 -15.06 12.61
N THR A 325 0.82 -13.88 12.34
CA THR A 325 -0.05 -13.15 13.26
C THR A 325 -1.10 -12.34 12.52
N THR A 326 -2.09 -11.86 13.26
CA THR A 326 -3.21 -11.06 12.73
C THR A 326 -3.40 -9.76 13.48
N GLY A 327 -3.81 -8.72 12.73
CA GLY A 327 -4.37 -7.48 13.24
C GLY A 327 -5.71 -7.20 12.57
N PHE A 328 -6.51 -6.30 13.15
CA PHE A 328 -7.86 -6.07 12.65
C PHE A 328 -8.21 -4.60 12.58
N GLN A 329 -8.84 -4.19 11.50
CA GLN A 329 -9.64 -2.98 11.50
C GLN A 329 -11.04 -3.32 11.99
N VAL A 330 -11.50 -2.60 13.02
CA VAL A 330 -12.79 -2.87 13.67
C VAL A 330 -13.76 -1.74 13.36
N TYR A 331 -14.93 -2.10 12.85
CA TYR A 331 -15.98 -1.17 12.49
C TYR A 331 -17.28 -1.55 13.19
N ALA A 332 -17.90 -0.60 13.90
CA ALA A 332 -19.23 -0.78 14.48
C ALA A 332 -20.07 0.49 14.28
N GLY A 333 -21.37 0.35 14.13
CA GLY A 333 -22.29 1.46 13.91
C GLY A 333 -22.19 2.11 12.52
N ALA A 334 -20.98 2.24 11.96
CA ALA A 334 -20.78 2.79 10.63
C ALA A 334 -21.38 1.94 9.50
N LEU A 335 -21.67 0.67 9.78
CA LEU A 335 -22.24 -0.28 8.84
C LEU A 335 -23.75 -0.09 8.66
N ASN A 336 -24.43 0.60 9.58
CA ASN A 336 -25.87 0.88 9.51
C ASN A 336 -26.22 2.01 8.52
N GLN A 337 -25.21 2.65 7.93
CA GLN A 337 -25.46 3.71 6.96
C GLN A 337 -25.79 3.12 5.58
N LYS A 338 -26.75 3.73 4.90
CA LYS A 338 -27.32 3.33 3.60
C LYS A 338 -26.35 2.76 2.54
N PRO A 339 -25.05 3.19 2.43
CA PRO A 339 -24.13 2.62 1.44
C PRO A 339 -23.79 1.15 1.64
N LEU A 340 -23.81 0.67 2.89
CA LEU A 340 -23.54 -0.75 3.19
C LEU A 340 -24.80 -1.62 3.18
N ALA A 341 -25.99 -1.01 3.11
CA ALA A 341 -27.22 -1.69 2.76
C ALA A 341 -27.31 -2.11 1.28
N ASN A 342 -26.44 -1.53 0.42
CA ASN A 342 -26.37 -1.91 -0.99
C ASN A 342 -25.79 -3.33 -1.12
N SER A 343 -26.61 -4.26 -1.62
CA SER A 343 -26.30 -5.68 -1.76
C SER A 343 -25.03 -5.93 -2.59
N LYS A 344 -24.78 -5.11 -3.61
CA LYS A 344 -23.62 -5.21 -4.50
C LYS A 344 -22.31 -4.81 -3.78
N LEU A 345 -22.37 -3.80 -2.92
CA LEU A 345 -21.22 -3.38 -2.12
C LEU A 345 -20.88 -4.39 -1.03
N ARG A 346 -21.89 -4.96 -0.40
CA ARG A 346 -21.69 -6.04 0.59
C ARG A 346 -21.08 -7.28 -0.04
N SER A 347 -21.59 -7.71 -1.19
CA SER A 347 -21.04 -8.83 -1.96
C SER A 347 -19.57 -8.58 -2.31
N ASN A 348 -19.21 -7.36 -2.71
CA ASN A 348 -17.83 -6.99 -3.06
C ASN A 348 -16.88 -6.89 -1.85
N LEU A 349 -17.42 -6.78 -0.64
CA LEU A 349 -16.67 -6.80 0.62
C LEU A 349 -16.70 -8.18 1.30
N GLY A 350 -17.27 -9.19 0.66
CA GLY A 350 -17.47 -10.51 1.26
C GLY A 350 -18.48 -10.53 2.41
N LEU A 351 -19.31 -9.50 2.55
CA LEU A 351 -20.18 -9.31 3.72
C LEU A 351 -21.55 -10.01 3.62
N GLY A 352 -21.78 -10.89 2.66
CA GLY A 352 -23.08 -11.58 2.47
C GLY A 352 -24.29 -10.65 2.30
N SER A 353 -25.51 -11.17 2.39
CA SER A 353 -26.73 -10.35 2.37
C SER A 353 -26.80 -9.41 3.57
N PRO A 354 -27.34 -8.18 3.44
CA PRO A 354 -27.55 -7.31 4.59
C PRO A 354 -28.46 -8.02 5.61
N PRO A 355 -28.13 -7.94 6.92
CA PRO A 355 -29.05 -8.44 7.93
C PRO A 355 -30.39 -7.68 7.85
N PRO A 356 -31.48 -8.27 8.31
CA PRO A 356 -32.74 -7.56 8.50
C PRO A 356 -32.52 -6.26 9.27
N GLN A 357 -33.19 -5.16 8.90
CA GLN A 357 -32.92 -3.82 9.44
C GLN A 357 -33.21 -3.64 10.93
N ASP A 358 -33.82 -4.63 11.57
CA ASP A 358 -34.43 -4.49 12.92
C ASP A 358 -33.68 -5.25 14.03
N GLU A 359 -32.56 -5.95 13.75
CA GLU A 359 -31.91 -6.80 14.75
C GLU A 359 -30.46 -6.40 15.01
N GLY A 360 -30.22 -5.55 16.04
CA GLY A 360 -28.93 -5.29 16.64
C GLY A 360 -27.98 -4.36 15.84
N VAL A 361 -26.73 -4.26 16.27
CA VAL A 361 -25.71 -3.40 15.67
C VAL A 361 -24.67 -4.25 14.96
N PRO A 362 -24.39 -4.02 13.67
CA PRO A 362 -23.33 -4.75 12.97
C PRO A 362 -21.93 -4.34 13.47
N LEU A 363 -21.12 -5.37 13.78
CA LEU A 363 -19.73 -5.26 14.15
C LEU A 363 -18.89 -6.06 13.15
N LEU A 364 -17.94 -5.41 12.50
CA LEU A 364 -17.05 -6.02 11.53
C LEU A 364 -15.61 -5.97 12.04
N PHE A 365 -14.96 -7.13 12.07
CA PHE A 365 -13.51 -7.28 12.18
C PHE A 365 -12.95 -7.61 10.81
N ALA A 366 -12.30 -6.65 10.18
CA ALA A 366 -11.53 -6.86 8.96
C ALA A 366 -10.13 -7.34 9.36
N CYS A 367 -9.91 -8.63 9.23
CA CYS A 367 -8.67 -9.31 9.61
C CYS A 367 -7.61 -9.15 8.53
N PHE A 368 -6.39 -8.79 8.94
CA PHE A 368 -5.20 -8.78 8.13
C PHE A 368 -4.18 -9.74 8.74
N GLY A 369 -3.95 -10.86 8.05
CA GLY A 369 -2.94 -11.85 8.44
C GLY A 369 -1.61 -11.56 7.76
N THR A 370 -0.51 -11.76 8.47
CA THR A 370 0.83 -11.75 7.87
C THR A 370 1.03 -12.96 6.98
N GLN A 371 1.86 -12.82 5.97
CA GLN A 371 2.23 -13.89 5.05
C GLN A 371 3.75 -13.99 4.99
N ILE A 372 4.32 -15.17 5.27
CA ILE A 372 5.76 -15.40 5.09
C ILE A 372 6.05 -15.35 3.59
N PRO A 373 6.90 -14.42 3.10
CA PRO A 373 7.21 -14.33 1.69
C PRO A 373 7.93 -15.61 1.21
N HIS A 374 7.52 -16.16 0.08
CA HIS A 374 8.11 -17.35 -0.51
C HIS A 374 8.51 -17.08 -1.97
N ASP A 375 9.59 -17.71 -2.45
CA ASP A 375 10.10 -17.51 -3.81
C ASP A 375 9.17 -18.02 -4.91
N SER A 376 8.33 -19.02 -4.60
CA SER A 376 7.29 -19.52 -5.50
C SER A 376 6.13 -18.55 -5.68
N ARG A 377 5.92 -17.62 -4.73
CA ARG A 377 4.94 -16.53 -4.87
C ARG A 377 5.58 -15.43 -5.67
N CYS A 378 5.19 -15.31 -6.92
CA CYS A 378 5.94 -14.47 -7.85
C CYS A 378 5.06 -13.80 -8.92
N VAL A 379 5.66 -12.79 -9.52
CA VAL A 379 5.20 -12.10 -10.71
C VAL A 379 6.20 -12.38 -11.83
N SER A 380 5.73 -12.76 -12.99
CA SER A 380 6.55 -13.01 -14.18
C SER A 380 5.87 -12.44 -15.42
N LEU A 381 6.60 -12.37 -16.53
CA LEU A 381 6.02 -11.96 -17.81
C LEU A 381 5.36 -13.16 -18.52
N HIS A 382 4.21 -12.91 -19.14
CA HIS A 382 3.56 -13.88 -20.00
C HIS A 382 4.39 -14.06 -21.31
N PRO A 383 4.66 -15.30 -21.75
CA PRO A 383 5.55 -15.54 -22.89
C PRO A 383 4.98 -15.04 -24.22
N HIS A 384 3.67 -14.95 -24.38
CA HIS A 384 3.02 -14.66 -25.65
C HIS A 384 1.97 -13.53 -25.57
N ALA A 385 1.16 -13.47 -24.50
CA ALA A 385 0.10 -12.50 -24.41
C ALA A 385 0.64 -11.10 -24.03
N LYS A 386 0.06 -10.08 -24.64
CA LYS A 386 0.40 -8.68 -24.43
C LYS A 386 -0.81 -7.87 -24.00
N ASP A 387 -0.55 -6.79 -23.30
CA ASP A 387 -1.55 -5.81 -22.93
C ASP A 387 -1.88 -4.83 -24.09
N GLU A 388 -2.79 -3.90 -23.84
CA GLU A 388 -3.20 -2.88 -24.83
C GLU A 388 -2.06 -1.94 -25.25
N TYR A 389 -0.93 -1.93 -24.53
CA TYR A 389 0.26 -1.13 -24.82
C TYR A 389 1.36 -1.93 -25.54
N GLY A 390 1.09 -3.19 -25.86
CA GLY A 390 2.05 -4.08 -26.50
C GLY A 390 3.10 -4.69 -25.56
N LEU A 391 2.99 -4.45 -24.24
CA LEU A 391 3.87 -5.04 -23.25
C LEU A 391 3.41 -6.46 -22.88
N PRO A 392 4.32 -7.38 -22.54
CA PRO A 392 3.94 -8.68 -22.02
C PRO A 392 3.03 -8.57 -20.81
N LEU A 393 1.97 -9.37 -20.75
CA LEU A 393 1.10 -9.42 -19.56
C LEU A 393 1.88 -9.96 -18.37
N LEU A 394 1.43 -9.59 -17.15
CA LEU A 394 1.94 -10.20 -15.93
C LEU A 394 1.23 -11.53 -15.64
N ARG A 395 2.00 -12.52 -15.23
CA ARG A 395 1.54 -13.78 -14.63
C ARG A 395 1.81 -13.72 -13.13
N ILE A 396 0.83 -14.12 -12.32
CA ILE A 396 0.91 -14.05 -10.86
C ILE A 396 0.67 -15.43 -10.27
N SER A 397 1.59 -15.85 -9.39
CA SER A 397 1.47 -17.06 -8.58
C SER A 397 1.47 -16.65 -7.10
N THR A 398 0.42 -17.05 -6.36
CA THR A 398 0.18 -16.64 -4.97
C THR A 398 -0.49 -17.72 -4.14
N ARG A 399 -0.13 -18.95 -4.37
CA ARG A 399 -0.71 -20.08 -3.64
C ARG A 399 -0.57 -19.90 -2.13
N GLN A 400 -1.68 -19.99 -1.43
CA GLN A 400 -1.70 -20.06 0.04
C GLN A 400 -1.20 -21.43 0.49
N ASP A 401 -0.47 -21.44 1.60
CA ASP A 401 0.03 -22.63 2.24
C ASP A 401 -0.66 -22.91 3.60
N SER A 402 -0.21 -23.96 4.28
CA SER A 402 -0.77 -24.34 5.59
C SER A 402 -0.55 -23.29 6.67
N ASP A 403 0.56 -22.54 6.60
CA ASP A 403 0.87 -21.49 7.58
C ASP A 403 -0.03 -20.27 7.39
N ASP A 404 -0.33 -19.93 6.14
CA ASP A 404 -1.31 -18.89 5.80
C ASP A 404 -2.69 -19.22 6.39
N ILE A 405 -3.16 -20.45 6.19
CA ILE A 405 -4.45 -20.92 6.70
C ILE A 405 -4.46 -20.92 8.23
N ALA A 406 -3.38 -21.39 8.86
CA ALA A 406 -3.25 -21.41 10.31
C ALA A 406 -3.26 -19.99 10.92
N THR A 407 -2.66 -19.02 10.20
CA THR A 407 -2.68 -17.60 10.61
C THR A 407 -4.09 -17.02 10.58
N LEU A 408 -4.87 -17.28 9.53
CA LEU A 408 -6.27 -16.83 9.47
C LEU A 408 -7.17 -17.50 10.51
N ASP A 409 -6.90 -18.79 10.81
CA ASP A 409 -7.62 -19.52 11.86
C ASP A 409 -7.28 -18.98 13.28
N GLU A 410 -6.03 -18.53 13.50
CA GLU A 410 -5.67 -17.78 14.71
C GLU A 410 -6.51 -16.52 14.83
N GLY A 411 -6.65 -15.75 13.75
CA GLY A 411 -7.47 -14.54 13.70
C GLY A 411 -8.92 -14.81 14.06
N ARG A 412 -9.51 -15.88 13.51
CA ARG A 412 -10.87 -16.29 13.84
C ARG A 412 -11.03 -16.59 15.33
N ARG A 413 -10.13 -17.40 15.89
CA ARG A 413 -10.14 -17.76 17.33
C ARG A 413 -9.96 -16.52 18.22
N ALA A 414 -9.09 -15.58 17.82
CA ALA A 414 -8.88 -14.35 18.56
C ALA A 414 -10.16 -13.50 18.67
N VAL A 415 -10.91 -13.38 17.57
CA VAL A 415 -12.18 -12.63 17.58
C VAL A 415 -13.26 -13.35 18.39
N GLU A 416 -13.36 -14.68 18.28
CA GLU A 416 -14.32 -15.48 19.04
C GLU A 416 -14.04 -15.36 20.56
N ALA A 417 -12.77 -15.49 20.98
CA ALA A 417 -12.36 -15.31 22.37
C ALA A 417 -12.60 -13.86 22.85
N LEU A 418 -12.35 -12.87 22.01
CA LEU A 418 -12.61 -11.47 22.34
C LEU A 418 -14.10 -11.22 22.63
N MET A 419 -14.98 -11.74 21.80
CA MET A 419 -16.45 -11.59 21.97
C MET A 419 -16.93 -12.31 23.24
N GLU A 420 -16.42 -13.50 23.51
CA GLU A 420 -16.72 -14.27 24.71
C GLU A 420 -16.29 -13.53 25.99
N ILE A 421 -15.03 -13.07 26.05
CA ILE A 421 -14.47 -12.35 27.19
C ILE A 421 -15.19 -11.02 27.42
N ALA A 422 -15.59 -10.33 26.37
CA ALA A 422 -16.35 -9.08 26.44
C ALA A 422 -17.80 -9.32 26.94
N GLY A 423 -18.28 -10.57 26.90
CA GLY A 423 -19.64 -10.91 27.29
C GLY A 423 -20.70 -10.36 26.33
N TRP A 424 -20.32 -10.10 25.08
CA TRP A 424 -21.22 -9.52 24.09
C TRP A 424 -22.07 -10.62 23.45
N GLN A 425 -23.40 -10.47 23.56
CA GLN A 425 -24.34 -11.34 22.88
C GLN A 425 -24.51 -10.90 21.42
N PHE A 426 -24.77 -11.86 20.55
CA PHE A 426 -24.99 -11.60 19.13
C PHE A 426 -26.05 -12.58 18.57
N SER A 427 -26.91 -12.07 17.70
CA SER A 427 -27.98 -12.86 17.06
C SER A 427 -27.47 -13.66 15.87
N SER A 428 -26.42 -13.16 15.19
CA SER A 428 -25.79 -13.86 14.07
C SER A 428 -24.29 -13.56 13.95
N LYS A 429 -23.57 -14.51 13.33
CA LYS A 429 -22.16 -14.32 12.93
C LYS A 429 -21.94 -14.88 11.53
N SER A 430 -21.01 -14.27 10.80
CA SER A 430 -20.52 -14.80 9.53
C SER A 430 -19.02 -14.59 9.41
N SER A 431 -18.38 -15.44 8.62
CA SER A 431 -16.95 -15.30 8.28
C SER A 431 -16.76 -15.53 6.80
N ALA A 432 -15.86 -14.76 6.19
CA ALA A 432 -15.46 -14.94 4.81
C ALA A 432 -13.92 -14.80 4.74
N ILE A 433 -13.27 -15.80 4.15
CA ILE A 433 -11.86 -15.71 3.75
C ILE A 433 -11.87 -15.24 2.30
N GLU A 434 -11.14 -14.18 2.03
CA GLU A 434 -11.08 -13.57 0.71
C GLU A 434 -9.88 -14.08 -0.09
N PRO A 435 -10.00 -14.09 -1.43
CA PRO A 435 -8.90 -14.49 -2.31
C PRO A 435 -7.67 -13.59 -2.14
N PRO A 436 -6.45 -14.09 -2.47
CA PRO A 436 -5.24 -13.29 -2.51
C PRO A 436 -5.41 -12.00 -3.35
N GLY A 437 -4.79 -10.91 -2.93
CA GLY A 437 -4.91 -9.61 -3.56
C GLY A 437 -6.07 -8.73 -3.05
N THR A 438 -6.95 -9.26 -2.19
CA THR A 438 -8.12 -8.51 -1.70
C THR A 438 -7.74 -7.43 -0.69
N SER A 439 -6.72 -7.61 0.12
CA SER A 439 -6.29 -6.61 1.11
C SER A 439 -5.67 -5.37 0.46
N VAL A 440 -5.10 -5.51 -0.74
CA VAL A 440 -4.39 -4.44 -1.47
C VAL A 440 -3.17 -3.92 -0.71
N HIS A 441 -2.54 -4.78 0.07
CA HIS A 441 -1.32 -4.51 0.84
C HIS A 441 -0.09 -5.14 0.18
N PHE A 442 -0.03 -5.10 -1.14
CA PHE A 442 0.99 -5.73 -1.97
C PHE A 442 2.39 -5.27 -1.63
N GLY A 443 3.30 -6.24 -1.45
CA GLY A 443 4.70 -6.00 -1.18
C GLY A 443 5.61 -7.06 -1.79
N GLY A 444 6.93 -6.86 -1.64
CA GLY A 444 7.94 -7.74 -2.20
C GLY A 444 8.11 -7.58 -3.71
N THR A 445 8.75 -8.58 -4.34
CA THR A 445 9.10 -8.65 -5.78
C THR A 445 10.34 -7.88 -6.20
N VAL A 446 10.77 -6.86 -5.44
CA VAL A 446 12.02 -6.09 -5.65
C VAL A 446 12.67 -5.82 -4.30
N ARG A 447 12.62 -6.80 -3.41
CA ARG A 447 12.89 -6.64 -1.99
C ARG A 447 14.27 -6.09 -1.66
N MET A 448 14.37 -5.42 -0.52
CA MET A 448 15.62 -4.93 0.04
C MET A 448 16.42 -6.04 0.68
N HIS A 449 17.75 -5.99 0.51
CA HIS A 449 18.72 -6.73 1.31
C HIS A 449 20.12 -6.11 1.18
N THR A 450 21.01 -6.34 2.15
CA THR A 450 22.42 -5.92 2.04
C THR A 450 23.21 -6.78 1.06
N ASP A 451 22.89 -8.08 1.00
CA ASP A 451 23.50 -9.02 0.05
C ASP A 451 22.73 -9.01 -1.28
N PRO A 452 23.38 -8.69 -2.43
CA PRO A 452 22.76 -8.69 -3.74
C PRO A 452 22.21 -10.06 -4.17
N LYS A 453 22.68 -11.17 -3.60
CA LYS A 453 22.14 -12.51 -3.83
C LYS A 453 20.80 -12.76 -3.15
N LEU A 454 20.44 -11.94 -2.17
CA LEU A 454 19.22 -12.07 -1.39
C LEU A 454 18.22 -10.94 -1.62
N GLY A 455 18.62 -9.85 -2.27
CA GLY A 455 17.75 -8.72 -2.57
C GLY A 455 18.14 -7.95 -3.82
N VAL A 456 17.20 -7.20 -4.36
CA VAL A 456 17.36 -6.42 -5.59
C VAL A 456 17.85 -5.01 -5.30
N VAL A 457 17.38 -4.41 -4.20
CA VAL A 457 17.78 -3.07 -3.77
C VAL A 457 18.50 -3.11 -2.42
N ASN A 458 19.42 -2.20 -2.24
CA ASN A 458 20.19 -2.04 -1.03
C ASN A 458 19.51 -1.16 0.03
N ALA A 459 20.17 -0.89 1.15
CA ALA A 459 19.66 -0.10 2.27
C ALA A 459 19.30 1.36 1.92
N VAL A 460 19.75 1.90 0.79
CA VAL A 460 19.39 3.25 0.32
C VAL A 460 18.35 3.21 -0.82
N ASN A 461 17.69 2.08 -1.03
CA ASN A 461 16.71 1.84 -2.10
C ASN A 461 17.28 1.86 -3.53
N ALA A 462 18.60 1.95 -3.71
CA ALA A 462 19.23 1.83 -5.01
C ALA A 462 19.37 0.36 -5.41
N MET A 463 19.19 0.06 -6.68
CA MET A 463 19.48 -1.27 -7.20
C MET A 463 20.98 -1.58 -7.04
N HIS A 464 21.29 -2.83 -6.67
CA HIS A 464 22.68 -3.26 -6.54
C HIS A 464 23.46 -3.14 -7.85
N GLU A 465 22.81 -3.48 -8.96
CA GLU A 465 23.41 -3.48 -10.29
C GLU A 465 23.45 -2.08 -10.94
N ILE A 466 22.50 -1.19 -10.57
CA ILE A 466 22.32 0.13 -11.20
C ILE A 466 22.14 1.20 -10.12
N PRO A 467 23.20 1.82 -9.62
CA PRO A 467 23.18 2.64 -8.42
C PRO A 467 22.40 3.96 -8.51
N ASN A 468 22.01 4.41 -9.71
CA ASN A 468 21.13 5.57 -9.91
C ASN A 468 19.67 5.20 -10.26
N LEU A 469 19.31 3.93 -10.12
CA LEU A 469 17.94 3.42 -10.24
C LEU A 469 17.45 3.00 -8.86
N PHE A 470 16.37 3.64 -8.41
CA PHE A 470 15.80 3.44 -7.07
C PHE A 470 14.40 2.84 -7.18
N VAL A 471 14.05 1.99 -6.21
CA VAL A 471 12.68 1.48 -6.04
C VAL A 471 12.18 1.91 -4.67
N ILE A 472 11.10 2.71 -4.65
CA ILE A 472 10.65 3.44 -3.47
C ILE A 472 9.18 3.20 -3.10
N ASP A 473 8.56 2.19 -3.65
CA ASP A 473 7.24 1.71 -3.25
C ASP A 473 7.31 0.37 -2.51
N ALA A 474 6.17 -0.21 -2.16
CA ALA A 474 6.13 -1.43 -1.38
C ALA A 474 6.72 -2.67 -2.07
N SER A 475 7.08 -2.60 -3.36
CA SER A 475 7.81 -3.68 -4.02
C SER A 475 9.18 -3.95 -3.38
N CYS A 476 9.77 -2.96 -2.71
CA CYS A 476 11.04 -3.11 -2.01
C CYS A 476 10.93 -3.74 -0.61
N PHE A 477 9.74 -4.04 -0.12
CA PHE A 477 9.54 -4.63 1.21
C PHE A 477 10.14 -6.03 1.28
N THR A 478 10.85 -6.31 2.36
CA THR A 478 11.47 -7.63 2.60
C THR A 478 10.45 -8.61 3.17
N THR A 479 9.57 -8.16 4.07
CA THR A 479 8.49 -8.93 4.68
C THR A 479 7.20 -8.12 4.74
N SER A 480 6.06 -8.79 4.92
CA SER A 480 4.79 -8.16 5.28
C SER A 480 4.56 -8.20 6.78
N VAL A 481 3.73 -7.29 7.26
CA VAL A 481 3.18 -7.28 8.62
C VAL A 481 1.68 -7.06 8.54
N GLU A 482 0.95 -7.28 9.62
CA GLU A 482 -0.51 -7.13 9.67
C GLU A 482 -0.98 -5.67 9.57
N LYS A 483 -0.07 -4.72 9.60
CA LYS A 483 -0.35 -3.27 9.50
C LYS A 483 -0.42 -2.82 8.04
N ASN A 484 -1.21 -1.77 7.80
CA ASN A 484 -1.30 -1.17 6.47
C ASN A 484 0.07 -0.63 6.02
N PRO A 485 0.60 -1.00 4.83
CA PRO A 485 1.98 -0.73 4.43
C PRO A 485 2.22 0.70 3.94
N THR A 486 1.17 1.46 3.59
CA THR A 486 1.30 2.72 2.84
C THR A 486 2.11 3.78 3.58
N LEU A 487 1.97 3.91 4.91
CA LEU A 487 2.75 4.88 5.68
C LEU A 487 4.25 4.53 5.67
N THR A 488 4.58 3.25 5.86
CA THR A 488 5.97 2.76 5.81
C THR A 488 6.57 2.96 4.42
N ALA A 489 5.81 2.66 3.35
CA ALA A 489 6.27 2.91 1.99
C ALA A 489 6.51 4.41 1.73
N MET A 490 5.67 5.32 2.23
CA MET A 490 5.90 6.76 2.15
C MET A 490 7.14 7.21 2.95
N ALA A 491 7.37 6.65 4.14
CA ALA A 491 8.55 6.94 4.95
C ALA A 491 9.85 6.47 4.25
N ILE A 492 9.85 5.29 3.66
CA ILE A 492 10.95 4.78 2.82
C ILE A 492 11.19 5.69 1.62
N ALA A 493 10.14 6.10 0.92
CA ALA A 493 10.27 7.01 -0.23
C ALA A 493 10.85 8.37 0.15
N MET A 494 10.44 8.92 1.29
CA MET A 494 10.99 10.17 1.85
C MET A 494 12.46 10.01 2.21
N ARG A 495 12.81 8.92 2.92
CA ARG A 495 14.19 8.61 3.29
C ARG A 495 15.10 8.45 2.07
N ALA A 496 14.68 7.70 1.06
CA ALA A 496 15.44 7.53 -0.19
C ALA A 496 15.69 8.88 -0.90
N ALA A 497 14.67 9.74 -0.95
CA ALA A 497 14.79 11.08 -1.52
C ALA A 497 15.74 11.98 -0.72
N ASP A 498 15.69 11.93 0.62
CA ASP A 498 16.64 12.66 1.49
C ASP A 498 18.08 12.20 1.26
N LEU A 499 18.32 10.88 1.26
CA LEU A 499 19.66 10.31 1.04
C LEU A 499 20.21 10.66 -0.34
N LEU A 500 19.37 10.59 -1.39
CA LEU A 500 19.76 11.01 -2.74
C LEU A 500 20.14 12.50 -2.76
N SER A 501 19.40 13.35 -2.06
CA SER A 501 19.66 14.78 -1.99
C SER A 501 20.97 15.12 -1.26
N GLN A 502 21.29 14.41 -0.19
CA GLN A 502 22.52 14.59 0.60
C GLN A 502 23.76 14.14 -0.19
N ASN A 503 23.72 12.94 -0.79
CA ASN A 503 24.82 12.40 -1.58
C ASN A 503 25.13 13.27 -2.81
N SER A 504 24.11 13.86 -3.43
CA SER A 504 24.30 14.74 -4.60
C SER A 504 24.94 16.06 -4.24
N ARG A 505 24.76 16.57 -3.03
CA ARG A 505 25.41 17.79 -2.55
C ARG A 505 26.88 17.57 -2.19
N SER A 506 27.22 16.38 -1.68
CA SER A 506 28.61 16.02 -1.33
C SER A 506 29.50 15.79 -2.54
N LEU A 507 28.94 15.53 -3.72
CA LEU A 507 29.66 15.31 -4.99
C LEU A 507 29.74 16.58 -5.87
N GLY A 508 29.14 17.68 -5.47
CA GLY A 508 29.00 18.93 -6.22
C GLY A 508 29.89 20.08 -5.72
N HIS A 509 30.89 19.78 -4.88
CA HIS A 509 31.93 20.73 -4.44
C HIS A 509 33.29 20.20 -4.69
#